data_6ce3cc9ae5f7809e3e5bef41f87e41f0
#
_entry.id   6ce3cc9ae5f7809e3e5bef41f87e41f0
#
_cell.length_a   1.000
_cell.length_b   1.000
_cell.length_c   1.000
_cell.angle_alpha   90.00
_cell.angle_beta   90.00
_cell.angle_gamma   90.00
#
_symmetry.space_group_name_H-M   'P 1'
#
loop_
_entity.id
_entity.type
_entity.pdbx_description
1 polymer ?
#
loop_
_entity_poly.entity_id
_entity_poly.type
_entity_poly.pdbx_seq_one_letter_code
_entity_poly.pdbx_strand_id
1 'polypeptide(L)'
;MSARTSKNAMNLSESLEDYLEAIAELIAVEGHAHTKDIAEKLGVKMPSVTGAIRQLKALNYIIYNSHCPVMLTAEGKAIAEDVIHRHKVLKEFFAGVLGLPVAKASDAACHIEHVVDADAIRRFVIFSEAIEHRSDAEKLRTYLSEAMSNLDAQDGAPLAVLSEFKVGDTVKVQRFGRNLADTAKIAISIGDFLTIEGVSLDKTSLRLSRAGVPLELPISIAENIWVMLVPKE
;
A
#
# COMPACT_ATOMS: atom_id res chain seq x y z
N MET A 1 -38.06 3.62 4.07
CA MET A 1 -37.87 2.54 5.06
C MET A 1 -36.68 1.71 4.59
N SER A 2 -35.63 1.74 5.30
CA SER A 2 -34.61 0.74 5.57
C SER A 2 -33.20 1.36 5.64
N ALA A 3 -32.88 1.90 6.79
CA ALA A 3 -31.52 2.23 7.19
C ALA A 3 -31.30 1.66 8.60
N ARG A 4 -31.17 0.32 8.67
CA ARG A 4 -30.87 -0.37 9.94
C ARG A 4 -30.13 -1.68 9.69
N THR A 5 -28.96 -1.61 9.07
CA THR A 5 -28.09 -2.80 8.98
C THR A 5 -26.62 -2.36 8.93
N SER A 6 -26.12 -1.69 9.97
CA SER A 6 -24.69 -1.47 10.10
C SER A 6 -24.34 -0.98 11.52
N LYS A 7 -24.63 -1.80 12.53
CA LYS A 7 -24.20 -1.47 13.91
C LYS A 7 -23.83 -2.68 14.77
N ASN A 8 -23.60 -3.86 14.19
CA ASN A 8 -23.12 -5.03 14.95
C ASN A 8 -22.11 -5.88 14.17
N ALA A 9 -21.30 -5.28 13.31
CA ALA A 9 -20.03 -5.90 12.97
C ALA A 9 -19.14 -5.71 14.22
N MET A 10 -19.14 -6.68 15.12
CA MET A 10 -18.01 -6.86 16.01
C MET A 10 -16.78 -6.90 15.10
N ASN A 11 -15.81 -5.99 15.33
CA ASN A 11 -14.57 -5.98 14.57
C ASN A 11 -13.98 -7.38 14.64
N LEU A 12 -14.15 -8.13 13.57
CA LEU A 12 -13.49 -9.41 13.42
C LEU A 12 -12.00 -9.12 13.40
N SER A 13 -11.17 -10.00 13.94
CA SER A 13 -9.72 -9.80 13.82
C SER A 13 -9.30 -10.06 12.36
N GLU A 14 -8.30 -9.34 11.88
CA GLU A 14 -7.70 -9.55 10.56
C GLU A 14 -7.49 -11.03 10.25
N SER A 15 -6.88 -11.76 11.19
CA SER A 15 -6.67 -13.20 11.03
C SER A 15 -7.96 -14.01 10.82
N LEU A 16 -9.08 -13.64 11.41
CA LEU A 16 -10.34 -14.35 11.18
C LEU A 16 -10.99 -13.93 9.84
N GLU A 17 -10.75 -12.73 9.38
CA GLU A 17 -11.12 -12.30 8.02
C GLU A 17 -10.33 -13.12 6.97
N ASP A 18 -9.02 -13.31 7.15
CA ASP A 18 -8.19 -14.18 6.29
C ASP A 18 -8.74 -15.60 6.19
N TYR A 19 -9.20 -16.17 7.31
CA TYR A 19 -9.82 -17.49 7.28
C TYR A 19 -11.12 -17.53 6.50
N LEU A 20 -11.97 -16.51 6.63
CA LEU A 20 -13.23 -16.42 5.87
C LEU A 20 -12.95 -16.25 4.37
N GLU A 21 -11.98 -15.41 4.01
CA GLU A 21 -11.52 -15.23 2.64
C GLU A 21 -11.03 -16.56 2.05
N ALA A 22 -10.08 -17.23 2.73
CA ALA A 22 -9.52 -18.50 2.28
C ALA A 22 -10.60 -19.58 2.09
N ILE A 23 -11.59 -19.66 3.00
CA ILE A 23 -12.72 -20.58 2.88
C ILE A 23 -13.56 -20.25 1.64
N ALA A 24 -13.88 -18.95 1.41
CA ALA A 24 -14.67 -18.53 0.26
C ALA A 24 -13.98 -18.86 -1.06
N GLU A 25 -12.68 -18.57 -1.16
CA GLU A 25 -11.89 -18.85 -2.35
C GLU A 25 -11.77 -20.36 -2.63
N LEU A 26 -11.55 -21.20 -1.60
CA LEU A 26 -11.52 -22.64 -1.76
C LEU A 26 -12.88 -23.17 -2.25
N ILE A 27 -13.98 -22.69 -1.69
CA ILE A 27 -15.33 -23.06 -2.15
C ILE A 27 -15.54 -22.63 -3.60
N ALA A 28 -15.06 -21.46 -4.00
CA ALA A 28 -15.23 -20.96 -5.37
C ALA A 28 -14.43 -21.77 -6.40
N VAL A 29 -13.22 -22.25 -6.04
CA VAL A 29 -12.33 -22.97 -6.95
C VAL A 29 -12.60 -24.48 -6.92
N GLU A 30 -12.73 -25.07 -5.73
CA GLU A 30 -12.78 -26.52 -5.52
C GLU A 30 -14.20 -27.03 -5.20
N GLY A 31 -15.15 -26.11 -4.97
CA GLY A 31 -16.51 -26.44 -4.56
C GLY A 31 -16.64 -26.80 -3.07
N HIS A 32 -15.55 -26.89 -2.34
CA HIS A 32 -15.54 -27.24 -0.91
C HIS A 32 -14.27 -26.69 -0.23
N ALA A 33 -14.30 -26.61 1.10
CA ALA A 33 -13.15 -26.21 1.92
C ALA A 33 -12.99 -27.17 3.09
N HIS A 34 -11.93 -27.99 3.08
CA HIS A 34 -11.56 -28.79 4.24
C HIS A 34 -10.52 -28.08 5.10
N THR A 35 -10.45 -28.42 6.36
CA THR A 35 -9.49 -27.81 7.30
C THR A 35 -8.03 -27.95 6.86
N LYS A 36 -7.69 -29.04 6.14
CA LYS A 36 -6.36 -29.26 5.60
C LYS A 36 -6.05 -28.26 4.48
N ASP A 37 -6.99 -28.06 3.57
CA ASP A 37 -6.83 -27.16 2.41
C ASP A 37 -6.70 -25.70 2.88
N ILE A 38 -7.46 -25.32 3.92
CA ILE A 38 -7.36 -24.02 4.59
C ILE A 38 -5.96 -23.86 5.21
N ALA A 39 -5.44 -24.89 5.89
CA ALA A 39 -4.09 -24.85 6.49
C ALA A 39 -3.01 -24.64 5.43
N GLU A 40 -3.11 -25.35 4.31
CA GLU A 40 -2.18 -25.27 3.18
C GLU A 40 -2.24 -23.89 2.51
N LYS A 41 -3.45 -23.41 2.22
CA LYS A 41 -3.68 -22.10 1.57
C LYS A 41 -3.12 -20.95 2.39
N LEU A 42 -3.33 -20.94 3.72
CA LEU A 42 -2.86 -19.89 4.61
C LEU A 42 -1.41 -20.10 5.11
N GLY A 43 -0.77 -21.22 4.80
CA GLY A 43 0.57 -21.54 5.29
C GLY A 43 0.65 -21.71 6.82
N VAL A 44 -0.43 -22.11 7.48
CA VAL A 44 -0.53 -22.23 8.93
C VAL A 44 -0.64 -23.67 9.40
N LYS A 45 -0.39 -23.90 10.70
CA LYS A 45 -0.51 -25.25 11.28
C LYS A 45 -1.98 -25.59 11.61
N MET A 46 -2.34 -26.88 11.52
CA MET A 46 -3.68 -27.40 11.82
C MET A 46 -4.29 -26.93 13.16
N PRO A 47 -3.54 -26.81 14.27
CA PRO A 47 -4.09 -26.25 15.52
C PRO A 47 -4.64 -24.83 15.37
N SER A 48 -3.96 -23.98 14.58
CA SER A 48 -4.43 -22.60 14.29
C SER A 48 -5.76 -22.62 13.53
N VAL A 49 -5.86 -23.46 12.49
CA VAL A 49 -7.12 -23.65 11.74
C VAL A 49 -8.24 -24.12 12.66
N THR A 50 -7.97 -25.11 13.51
CA THR A 50 -8.98 -25.65 14.45
C THR A 50 -9.46 -24.55 15.43
N GLY A 51 -8.54 -23.70 15.88
CA GLY A 51 -8.85 -22.54 16.73
C GLY A 51 -9.76 -21.53 16.03
N ALA A 52 -9.39 -21.12 14.83
CA ALA A 52 -10.15 -20.19 14.00
C ALA A 52 -11.55 -20.73 13.65
N ILE A 53 -11.65 -21.98 13.20
CA ILE A 53 -12.92 -22.66 12.90
C ILE A 53 -13.85 -22.66 14.11
N ARG A 54 -13.31 -22.91 15.31
CA ARG A 54 -14.12 -22.89 16.53
C ARG A 54 -14.66 -21.47 16.82
N GLN A 55 -13.82 -20.44 16.64
CA GLN A 55 -14.24 -19.05 16.86
C GLN A 55 -15.25 -18.60 15.80
N LEU A 56 -15.00 -18.84 14.52
CA LEU A 56 -15.91 -18.50 13.42
C LEU A 56 -17.27 -19.20 13.56
N LYS A 57 -17.25 -20.47 14.00
CA LYS A 57 -18.50 -21.20 14.32
C LYS A 57 -19.25 -20.60 15.50
N ALA A 58 -18.55 -20.20 16.56
CA ALA A 58 -19.16 -19.55 17.73
C ALA A 58 -19.77 -18.18 17.37
N LEU A 59 -19.17 -17.47 16.41
CA LEU A 59 -19.66 -16.21 15.86
C LEU A 59 -20.74 -16.39 14.79
N ASN A 60 -21.10 -17.63 14.46
CA ASN A 60 -22.10 -17.99 13.43
C ASN A 60 -21.74 -17.52 12.00
N TYR A 61 -20.44 -17.42 11.68
CA TYR A 61 -20.00 -17.10 10.32
C TYR A 61 -19.76 -18.34 9.46
N ILE A 62 -19.62 -19.52 10.08
CA ILE A 62 -19.47 -20.79 9.37
C ILE A 62 -20.36 -21.88 9.97
N ILE A 63 -20.67 -22.87 9.13
CA ILE A 63 -21.27 -24.15 9.52
C ILE A 63 -20.16 -25.20 9.40
N TYR A 64 -19.88 -25.88 10.48
CA TYR A 64 -18.84 -26.93 10.50
C TYR A 64 -19.23 -28.08 11.41
N ASN A 65 -19.10 -29.30 10.89
CA ASN A 65 -19.17 -30.55 11.63
C ASN A 65 -17.88 -31.33 11.38
N SER A 66 -17.42 -32.08 12.38
CA SER A 66 -16.19 -32.88 12.25
C SER A 66 -16.23 -33.76 11.00
N HIS A 67 -15.12 -33.75 10.27
CA HIS A 67 -14.92 -34.51 9.02
C HIS A 67 -15.79 -34.02 7.83
N CYS A 68 -16.56 -32.98 7.96
CA CYS A 68 -17.28 -32.37 6.85
C CYS A 68 -16.54 -31.14 6.34
N PRO A 69 -16.78 -30.73 5.08
CA PRO A 69 -16.32 -29.45 4.58
C PRO A 69 -16.86 -28.28 5.41
N VAL A 70 -16.09 -27.23 5.53
CA VAL A 70 -16.52 -25.96 6.11
C VAL A 70 -17.42 -25.25 5.11
N MET A 71 -18.55 -24.75 5.59
CA MET A 71 -19.48 -23.93 4.79
C MET A 71 -19.62 -22.54 5.41
N LEU A 72 -19.76 -21.52 4.58
CA LEU A 72 -20.05 -20.16 5.05
C LEU A 72 -21.55 -20.01 5.33
N THR A 73 -21.90 -19.27 6.37
CA THR A 73 -23.24 -18.70 6.53
C THR A 73 -23.43 -17.54 5.57
N ALA A 74 -24.64 -16.98 5.47
CA ALA A 74 -24.88 -15.78 4.67
C ALA A 74 -24.05 -14.59 5.17
N GLU A 75 -23.93 -14.43 6.49
CA GLU A 75 -23.13 -13.39 7.13
C GLU A 75 -21.62 -13.61 6.90
N GLY A 76 -21.15 -14.85 7.08
CA GLY A 76 -19.75 -15.18 6.84
C GLY A 76 -19.35 -14.98 5.36
N LYS A 77 -20.25 -15.32 4.44
CA LYS A 77 -20.06 -15.09 3.00
C LYS A 77 -19.97 -13.60 2.68
N ALA A 78 -20.86 -12.78 3.26
CA ALA A 78 -20.85 -11.33 3.03
C ALA A 78 -19.53 -10.69 3.50
N ILE A 79 -18.98 -11.12 4.66
CA ILE A 79 -17.70 -10.63 5.15
C ILE A 79 -16.56 -11.07 4.20
N ALA A 80 -16.53 -12.35 3.82
CA ALA A 80 -15.50 -12.86 2.91
C ALA A 80 -15.51 -12.15 1.54
N GLU A 81 -16.71 -11.92 0.98
CA GLU A 81 -16.85 -11.20 -0.28
C GLU A 81 -16.40 -9.74 -0.19
N ASP A 82 -16.59 -9.09 0.96
CA ASP A 82 -16.12 -7.71 1.20
C ASP A 82 -14.58 -7.67 1.30
N VAL A 83 -13.95 -8.63 2.00
CA VAL A 83 -12.47 -8.75 2.07
C VAL A 83 -11.90 -8.99 0.68
N ILE A 84 -12.40 -10.00 -0.05
CA ILE A 84 -11.99 -10.32 -1.42
C ILE A 84 -12.12 -9.10 -2.34
N HIS A 85 -13.22 -8.35 -2.21
CA HIS A 85 -13.41 -7.13 -3.00
C HIS A 85 -12.36 -6.07 -2.69
N ARG A 86 -12.08 -5.82 -1.40
CA ARG A 86 -11.05 -4.86 -0.96
C ARG A 86 -9.67 -5.28 -1.47
N HIS A 87 -9.30 -6.56 -1.32
CA HIS A 87 -8.07 -7.12 -1.86
C HIS A 87 -7.94 -6.86 -3.35
N LYS A 88 -8.95 -7.21 -4.11
CA LYS A 88 -8.96 -7.04 -5.56
C LYS A 88 -8.74 -5.59 -5.97
N VAL A 89 -9.50 -4.64 -5.40
CA VAL A 89 -9.38 -3.20 -5.71
C VAL A 89 -7.98 -2.68 -5.40
N LEU A 90 -7.45 -3.01 -4.23
CA LEU A 90 -6.11 -2.57 -3.83
C LEU A 90 -5.02 -3.16 -4.72
N LYS A 91 -5.09 -4.47 -5.01
CA LYS A 91 -4.15 -5.15 -5.90
C LYS A 91 -4.17 -4.55 -7.31
N GLU A 92 -5.36 -4.31 -7.88
CA GLU A 92 -5.51 -3.68 -9.19
C GLU A 92 -4.92 -2.26 -9.18
N PHE A 93 -5.18 -1.47 -8.15
CA PHE A 93 -4.58 -0.16 -7.99
C PHE A 93 -3.04 -0.22 -7.91
N PHE A 94 -2.49 -1.09 -7.08
CA PHE A 94 -1.05 -1.22 -6.92
C PHE A 94 -0.36 -1.73 -8.18
N ALA A 95 -0.95 -2.69 -8.88
CA ALA A 95 -0.38 -3.21 -10.12
C ALA A 95 -0.62 -2.28 -11.32
N GLY A 96 -1.87 -1.82 -11.52
CA GLY A 96 -2.25 -1.05 -12.71
C GLY A 96 -1.83 0.41 -12.65
N VAL A 97 -2.04 1.08 -11.50
CA VAL A 97 -1.75 2.51 -11.36
C VAL A 97 -0.33 2.77 -10.88
N LEU A 98 0.16 1.99 -9.89
CA LEU A 98 1.51 2.18 -9.34
C LEU A 98 2.57 1.32 -9.99
N GLY A 99 2.20 0.41 -10.92
CA GLY A 99 3.15 -0.41 -11.67
C GLY A 99 3.89 -1.46 -10.84
N LEU A 100 3.42 -1.80 -9.63
CA LEU A 100 4.09 -2.83 -8.83
C LEU A 100 3.98 -4.21 -9.52
N PRO A 101 5.02 -5.07 -9.44
CA PRO A 101 4.90 -6.47 -9.81
C PRO A 101 3.72 -7.13 -9.11
N VAL A 102 2.95 -7.97 -9.84
CA VAL A 102 1.68 -8.55 -9.36
C VAL A 102 1.81 -9.22 -7.98
N ALA A 103 2.92 -9.91 -7.72
CA ALA A 103 3.17 -10.54 -6.42
C ALA A 103 3.28 -9.49 -5.30
N LYS A 104 4.09 -8.45 -5.50
CA LYS A 104 4.24 -7.34 -4.53
C LYS A 104 2.93 -6.56 -4.34
N ALA A 105 2.17 -6.37 -5.41
CA ALA A 105 0.86 -5.72 -5.36
C ALA A 105 -0.14 -6.53 -4.52
N SER A 106 -0.13 -7.86 -4.66
CA SER A 106 -0.98 -8.77 -3.89
C SER A 106 -0.59 -8.77 -2.41
N ASP A 107 0.72 -8.86 -2.11
CA ASP A 107 1.22 -8.81 -0.73
C ASP A 107 0.85 -7.49 -0.04
N ALA A 108 1.03 -6.36 -0.73
CA ALA A 108 0.66 -5.04 -0.22
C ALA A 108 -0.85 -4.91 0.01
N ALA A 109 -1.67 -5.43 -0.89
CA ALA A 109 -3.13 -5.44 -0.76
C ALA A 109 -3.55 -6.22 0.48
N CYS A 110 -3.02 -7.43 0.68
CA CYS A 110 -3.33 -8.30 1.82
C CYS A 110 -3.05 -7.62 3.18
N HIS A 111 -1.98 -6.82 3.29
CA HIS A 111 -1.67 -6.10 4.53
C HIS A 111 -2.57 -4.88 4.78
N ILE A 112 -3.20 -4.32 3.76
CA ILE A 112 -3.93 -3.06 3.86
C ILE A 112 -5.45 -3.25 3.86
N GLU A 113 -5.97 -4.30 3.25
CA GLU A 113 -7.40 -4.54 3.08
C GLU A 113 -8.21 -4.58 4.38
N HIS A 114 -7.59 -5.00 5.48
CA HIS A 114 -8.23 -5.09 6.79
C HIS A 114 -8.38 -3.74 7.51
N VAL A 115 -7.55 -2.75 7.14
CA VAL A 115 -7.54 -1.43 7.79
C VAL A 115 -8.19 -0.33 6.94
N VAL A 116 -8.44 -0.60 5.66
CA VAL A 116 -9.05 0.36 4.73
C VAL A 116 -10.58 0.24 4.78
N ASP A 117 -11.25 1.34 5.05
CA ASP A 117 -12.72 1.38 5.09
C ASP A 117 -13.35 1.43 3.68
N ALA A 118 -14.66 1.15 3.64
CA ALA A 118 -15.41 1.12 2.39
C ALA A 118 -15.43 2.47 1.64
N ASP A 119 -15.24 3.61 2.34
CA ASP A 119 -15.17 4.93 1.70
C ASP A 119 -13.85 5.11 0.97
N ALA A 120 -12.74 4.70 1.57
CA ALA A 120 -11.43 4.71 0.94
C ALA A 120 -11.40 3.76 -0.27
N ILE A 121 -11.97 2.55 -0.17
CA ILE A 121 -12.07 1.62 -1.30
C ILE A 121 -12.81 2.24 -2.49
N ARG A 122 -13.96 2.89 -2.25
CA ARG A 122 -14.69 3.60 -3.32
C ARG A 122 -13.83 4.68 -3.99
N ARG A 123 -12.99 5.38 -3.22
CA ARG A 123 -12.08 6.40 -3.76
C ARG A 123 -10.95 5.80 -4.59
N PHE A 124 -10.40 4.66 -4.19
CA PHE A 124 -9.45 3.90 -5.01
C PHE A 124 -10.06 3.51 -6.34
N VAL A 125 -11.29 2.97 -6.35
CA VAL A 125 -12.00 2.61 -7.59
C VAL A 125 -12.14 3.82 -8.51
N ILE A 126 -12.69 4.94 -8.00
CA ILE A 126 -12.88 6.17 -8.79
C ILE A 126 -11.55 6.68 -9.35
N PHE A 127 -10.48 6.63 -8.55
CA PHE A 127 -9.16 7.08 -8.97
C PHE A 127 -8.58 6.18 -10.06
N SER A 128 -8.66 4.85 -9.90
CA SER A 128 -8.21 3.88 -10.91
C SER A 128 -8.96 4.07 -12.25
N GLU A 129 -10.28 4.14 -12.20
CA GLU A 129 -11.10 4.39 -13.39
C GLU A 129 -10.73 5.71 -14.09
N ALA A 130 -10.48 6.77 -13.31
CA ALA A 130 -10.08 8.05 -13.87
C ALA A 130 -8.72 8.00 -14.57
N ILE A 131 -7.76 7.26 -14.01
CA ILE A 131 -6.45 7.08 -14.62
C ILE A 131 -6.52 6.14 -15.83
N GLU A 132 -7.23 5.02 -15.72
CA GLU A 132 -7.17 3.95 -16.74
C GLU A 132 -8.05 4.23 -17.96
N HIS A 133 -9.21 4.82 -17.76
CA HIS A 133 -10.25 4.86 -18.81
C HIS A 133 -10.50 6.24 -19.41
N ARG A 134 -10.06 7.33 -18.78
CA ARG A 134 -10.27 8.67 -19.35
C ARG A 134 -9.26 8.98 -20.44
N SER A 135 -9.74 9.50 -21.56
CA SER A 135 -8.89 9.91 -22.69
C SER A 135 -7.96 11.09 -22.38
N ASP A 136 -8.39 11.98 -21.48
CA ASP A 136 -7.58 13.13 -21.04
C ASP A 136 -6.48 12.75 -20.03
N ALA A 137 -6.48 11.52 -19.49
CA ALA A 137 -5.47 10.99 -18.59
C ALA A 137 -4.26 10.33 -19.29
N GLU A 138 -4.23 10.25 -20.62
CA GLU A 138 -3.17 9.56 -21.38
C GLU A 138 -1.76 10.08 -21.04
N LYS A 139 -1.58 11.40 -21.02
CA LYS A 139 -0.30 12.01 -20.64
C LYS A 139 0.12 11.69 -19.22
N LEU A 140 -0.86 11.62 -18.31
CA LEU A 140 -0.61 11.27 -16.90
C LEU A 140 -0.21 9.80 -16.78
N ARG A 141 -0.88 8.89 -17.48
CA ARG A 141 -0.50 7.47 -17.52
C ARG A 141 0.94 7.27 -18.04
N THR A 142 1.28 7.92 -19.15
CA THR A 142 2.64 7.87 -19.69
C THR A 142 3.66 8.36 -18.68
N TYR A 143 3.42 9.53 -18.08
CA TYR A 143 4.29 10.07 -17.03
C TYR A 143 4.44 9.13 -15.82
N LEU A 144 3.33 8.57 -15.31
CA LEU A 144 3.36 7.65 -14.19
C LEU A 144 4.14 6.37 -14.54
N SER A 145 3.90 5.79 -15.71
CA SER A 145 4.60 4.59 -16.18
C SER A 145 6.11 4.81 -16.30
N GLU A 146 6.54 5.91 -16.89
CA GLU A 146 7.96 6.27 -16.99
C GLU A 146 8.58 6.54 -15.60
N ALA A 147 7.89 7.27 -14.74
CA ALA A 147 8.36 7.58 -13.40
C ALA A 147 8.50 6.32 -12.53
N MET A 148 7.55 5.37 -12.60
CA MET A 148 7.61 4.11 -11.86
C MET A 148 8.71 3.19 -12.41
N SER A 149 8.85 3.07 -13.72
CA SER A 149 9.93 2.29 -14.35
C SER A 149 11.32 2.79 -13.95
N ASN A 150 11.48 4.10 -13.80
CA ASN A 150 12.73 4.69 -13.32
C ASN A 150 13.03 4.35 -11.85
N LEU A 151 12.00 4.17 -11.02
CA LEU A 151 12.18 3.71 -9.63
C LEU A 151 12.66 2.26 -9.59
N ASP A 152 12.10 1.40 -10.42
CA ASP A 152 12.50 -0.02 -10.49
C ASP A 152 13.93 -0.20 -11.03
N ALA A 153 14.36 0.68 -11.93
CA ALA A 153 15.72 0.67 -12.50
C ALA A 153 16.81 1.17 -11.52
N GLN A 154 16.43 1.85 -10.45
CA GLN A 154 17.36 2.47 -9.48
C GLN A 154 17.47 1.69 -8.18
N ASP A 155 17.48 0.35 -8.22
CA ASP A 155 17.75 -0.54 -7.07
C ASP A 155 17.26 -0.03 -5.70
N GLY A 156 15.95 0.27 -5.60
CA GLY A 156 15.27 0.31 -4.31
C GLY A 156 15.80 1.26 -3.23
N ALA A 157 16.56 2.29 -3.57
CA ALA A 157 16.96 3.30 -2.60
C ALA A 157 15.69 4.01 -2.06
N PRO A 158 15.41 3.95 -0.75
CA PRO A 158 14.20 4.51 -0.20
C PRO A 158 14.13 6.02 -0.45
N LEU A 159 12.97 6.48 -0.89
CA LEU A 159 12.66 7.91 -0.90
C LEU A 159 12.59 8.40 0.54
N ALA A 160 13.45 9.34 0.89
CA ALA A 160 13.45 9.96 2.20
C ALA A 160 13.50 11.50 2.05
N VAL A 161 13.21 12.22 3.11
CA VAL A 161 13.29 13.68 3.08
C VAL A 161 14.75 14.11 3.15
N LEU A 162 15.09 15.22 2.46
CA LEU A 162 16.46 15.71 2.32
C LEU A 162 17.17 15.90 3.67
N SER A 163 16.43 16.22 4.72
CA SER A 163 16.95 16.42 6.08
C SER A 163 17.46 15.15 6.76
N GLU A 164 17.12 13.96 6.27
CA GLU A 164 17.51 12.67 6.86
C GLU A 164 18.89 12.17 6.35
N PHE A 165 19.42 12.77 5.29
CA PHE A 165 20.68 12.36 4.68
C PHE A 165 21.89 12.97 5.37
N LYS A 166 23.03 12.31 5.21
CA LYS A 166 24.29 12.67 5.90
C LYS A 166 25.20 13.53 5.04
N VAL A 167 26.11 14.22 5.71
CA VAL A 167 27.18 14.97 5.05
C VAL A 167 28.01 14.04 4.15
N GLY A 168 28.21 14.44 2.92
CA GLY A 168 28.91 13.68 1.89
C GLY A 168 28.00 12.79 1.03
N ASP A 169 26.70 12.72 1.33
CA ASP A 169 25.74 12.05 0.47
C ASP A 169 25.39 12.93 -0.73
N THR A 170 25.28 12.30 -1.89
CA THR A 170 24.69 12.91 -3.09
C THR A 170 23.32 12.33 -3.33
N VAL A 171 22.35 13.20 -3.50
CA VAL A 171 20.94 12.84 -3.64
C VAL A 171 20.34 13.47 -4.88
N LYS A 172 19.34 12.82 -5.47
CA LYS A 172 18.56 13.34 -6.58
C LYS A 172 17.18 13.77 -6.09
N VAL A 173 16.77 14.98 -6.39
CA VAL A 173 15.45 15.52 -6.04
C VAL A 173 14.37 14.81 -6.86
N GLN A 174 13.40 14.21 -6.17
CA GLN A 174 12.30 13.47 -6.79
C GLN A 174 10.98 14.24 -6.76
N ARG A 175 10.68 14.88 -5.63
CA ARG A 175 9.43 15.66 -5.51
C ARG A 175 9.51 16.68 -4.38
N PHE A 176 8.60 17.65 -4.42
CA PHE A 176 8.33 18.56 -3.32
C PHE A 176 7.05 18.18 -2.58
N GLY A 177 7.05 18.31 -1.26
CA GLY A 177 5.85 18.11 -0.42
C GLY A 177 4.80 19.21 -0.63
N ARG A 178 3.56 18.91 -0.26
CA ARG A 178 2.41 19.80 -0.46
C ARG A 178 2.50 21.14 0.29
N ASN A 179 3.32 21.21 1.33
CA ASN A 179 3.45 22.42 2.17
C ASN A 179 4.51 23.41 1.66
N LEU A 180 5.14 23.13 0.53
CA LEU A 180 6.06 24.08 -0.11
C LEU A 180 5.26 25.06 -1.00
N ALA A 181 4.68 26.07 -0.40
CA ALA A 181 3.79 27.03 -1.08
C ALA A 181 4.51 27.92 -2.12
N ASP A 182 5.84 27.93 -2.18
CA ASP A 182 6.61 28.81 -3.05
C ASP A 182 7.87 28.13 -3.58
N THR A 183 7.70 27.06 -4.37
CA THR A 183 8.80 26.35 -5.05
C THR A 183 9.61 27.29 -5.96
N ALA A 184 9.00 28.37 -6.44
CA ALA A 184 9.67 29.38 -7.28
C ALA A 184 10.78 30.16 -6.55
N LYS A 185 10.79 30.17 -5.23
CA LYS A 185 11.84 30.84 -4.42
C LYS A 185 12.99 29.90 -4.04
N ILE A 186 12.81 28.60 -4.28
CA ILE A 186 13.84 27.60 -3.97
C ILE A 186 14.64 27.38 -5.26
N ALA A 187 15.93 27.65 -5.23
CA ALA A 187 16.83 27.44 -6.38
C ALA A 187 17.09 25.94 -6.67
N ILE A 188 16.08 25.06 -6.44
CA ILE A 188 16.15 23.61 -6.61
C ILE A 188 14.94 23.16 -7.44
N SER A 189 15.20 22.27 -8.38
CA SER A 189 14.19 21.68 -9.27
C SER A 189 14.14 20.16 -9.13
N ILE A 190 13.01 19.56 -9.49
CA ILE A 190 12.91 18.10 -9.61
C ILE A 190 13.94 17.62 -10.62
N GLY A 191 14.68 16.57 -10.27
CA GLY A 191 15.79 16.03 -11.07
C GLY A 191 17.17 16.58 -10.71
N ASP A 192 17.27 17.65 -9.93
CA ASP A 192 18.56 18.21 -9.50
C ASP A 192 19.32 17.21 -8.62
N PHE A 193 20.65 17.20 -8.79
CA PHE A 193 21.57 16.49 -7.93
C PHE A 193 22.11 17.45 -6.87
N LEU A 194 21.98 17.06 -5.61
CA LEU A 194 22.44 17.85 -4.46
C LEU A 194 23.45 17.02 -3.65
N THR A 195 24.57 17.62 -3.30
CA THR A 195 25.52 17.03 -2.36
C THR A 195 25.40 17.74 -1.01
N ILE A 196 25.29 16.98 0.06
CA ILE A 196 25.16 17.52 1.42
C ILE A 196 26.54 17.83 1.95
N GLU A 197 26.84 19.11 2.19
CA GLU A 197 28.12 19.59 2.67
C GLU A 197 28.17 19.77 4.18
N GLY A 198 27.02 20.01 4.82
CA GLY A 198 26.97 20.20 6.26
C GLY A 198 25.65 20.75 6.76
N VAL A 199 25.60 20.98 8.06
CA VAL A 199 24.54 21.69 8.75
C VAL A 199 25.11 23.01 9.26
N SER A 200 24.33 24.08 9.26
CA SER A 200 24.74 25.38 9.83
C SER A 200 25.06 25.26 11.32
N LEU A 201 25.85 26.19 11.85
CA LEU A 201 26.27 26.17 13.26
C LEU A 201 25.10 26.26 14.25
N ASP A 202 24.04 26.94 13.87
CA ASP A 202 22.79 27.08 14.63
C ASP A 202 21.83 25.91 14.43
N LYS A 203 22.17 24.97 13.56
CA LYS A 203 21.33 23.80 13.17
C LYS A 203 19.99 24.15 12.56
N THR A 204 19.87 25.31 11.94
CA THR A 204 18.60 25.76 11.31
C THR A 204 18.59 25.53 9.81
N SER A 205 19.75 25.34 9.17
CA SER A 205 19.88 25.20 7.72
C SER A 205 20.82 24.05 7.33
N LEU A 206 20.55 23.45 6.17
CA LEU A 206 21.47 22.52 5.47
C LEU A 206 22.30 23.31 4.48
N ARG A 207 23.62 23.06 4.47
CA ARG A 207 24.53 23.50 3.42
C ARG A 207 24.66 22.41 2.38
N LEU A 208 24.36 22.76 1.16
CA LEU A 208 24.27 21.86 0.01
C LEU A 208 25.14 22.41 -1.12
N SER A 209 25.49 21.57 -2.05
CA SER A 209 26.09 21.96 -3.33
C SER A 209 25.24 21.40 -4.47
N ARG A 210 24.94 22.25 -5.47
CA ARG A 210 24.30 21.85 -6.72
C ARG A 210 25.26 22.13 -7.86
N ALA A 211 25.79 21.10 -8.50
CA ALA A 211 26.80 21.21 -9.57
C ALA A 211 27.98 22.10 -9.19
N GLY A 212 28.46 22.02 -7.93
CA GLY A 212 29.54 22.83 -7.41
C GLY A 212 29.17 24.24 -6.93
N VAL A 213 27.91 24.64 -7.05
CA VAL A 213 27.40 25.92 -6.55
C VAL A 213 26.85 25.73 -5.14
N PRO A 214 27.37 26.43 -4.13
CA PRO A 214 26.91 26.29 -2.76
C PRO A 214 25.50 26.87 -2.61
N LEU A 215 24.68 26.18 -1.82
CA LEU A 215 23.30 26.52 -1.53
C LEU A 215 23.03 26.30 -0.05
N GLU A 216 22.34 27.21 0.58
CA GLU A 216 21.85 27.05 1.96
C GLU A 216 20.35 26.95 1.98
N LEU A 217 19.81 25.92 2.67
CA LEU A 217 18.41 25.59 2.69
C LEU A 217 17.92 25.41 4.13
N PRO A 218 16.91 26.13 4.59
CA PRO A 218 16.30 25.91 5.89
C PRO A 218 15.85 24.46 6.08
N ILE A 219 16.08 23.88 7.27
CA ILE A 219 15.68 22.49 7.58
C ILE A 219 14.19 22.28 7.37
N SER A 220 13.35 23.26 7.76
CA SER A 220 11.91 23.20 7.54
C SER A 220 11.50 23.07 6.06
N ILE A 221 12.33 23.54 5.15
CA ILE A 221 12.17 23.34 3.71
C ILE A 221 12.70 21.95 3.30
N ALA A 222 13.86 21.56 3.81
CA ALA A 222 14.48 20.27 3.51
C ALA A 222 13.59 19.08 3.92
N GLU A 223 12.83 19.18 5.00
CA GLU A 223 11.82 18.22 5.44
C GLU A 223 10.63 18.05 4.47
N ASN A 224 10.50 18.95 3.51
CA ASN A 224 9.48 18.92 2.47
C ASN A 224 10.05 18.63 1.06
N ILE A 225 11.32 18.25 0.95
CA ILE A 225 11.95 17.84 -0.30
C ILE A 225 12.28 16.37 -0.23
N TRP A 226 11.62 15.59 -1.06
CA TRP A 226 11.85 14.15 -1.16
C TRP A 226 12.93 13.88 -2.19
N VAL A 227 13.93 13.11 -1.76
CA VAL A 227 15.12 12.81 -2.54
C VAL A 227 15.43 11.31 -2.48
N MET A 228 16.27 10.87 -3.40
CA MET A 228 16.81 9.52 -3.46
C MET A 228 18.32 9.57 -3.42
N LEU A 229 18.95 8.66 -2.66
CA LEU A 229 20.40 8.52 -2.59
C LEU A 229 20.93 8.11 -3.96
N VAL A 230 21.97 8.79 -4.40
CA VAL A 230 22.75 8.38 -5.58
C VAL A 230 23.89 7.49 -5.09
N PRO A 231 23.97 6.23 -5.53
CA PRO A 231 25.11 5.37 -5.17
C PRO A 231 26.43 6.01 -5.56
N LYS A 232 27.44 5.94 -4.70
CA LYS A 232 28.82 6.30 -5.08
C LYS A 232 29.36 5.17 -5.95
N GLU A 233 29.77 5.50 -7.16
CA GLU A 233 30.50 4.57 -8.03
C GLU A 233 31.84 4.11 -7.38
#